data_ad166c18f7eefd53ffec5349c1343100
#
_entry.id   ad166c18f7eefd53ffec5349c1343100
#
_cell.length_a   1.000
_cell.length_b   1.000
_cell.length_c   1.000
_cell.angle_alpha   90.00
_cell.angle_beta   90.00
_cell.angle_gamma   90.00
#
_symmetry.space_group_name_H-M   'P 1'
#
loop_
_entity.id
_entity.type
_entity.pdbx_description
1 polymer ?
#
loop_
_entity_poly.entity_id
_entity_poly.type
_entity_poly.pdbx_seq_one_letter_code
_entity_poly.pdbx_strand_id
1 'polypeptide(L)'
;LDAAVHVFHVRGGRIRGTRGWVIERVDGADDAALMARLLEQVYSSASTDEAGAGKAAKVAAVSVDDVAHTPTSAIPREVLVSVEPEEKETIARWLAEIRGASVSVHVPKRGPKAQIMDTVTETARQALALHRTKRAGDITARSKALEQLAENLDLPGAPLRIECYDVSHTGGENQVASMVVFEDGMPRKDAYRTYNIRGEDGNGTPDDTSAMNEVLTRR
;
A
#
# COMPACT_ATOMS: atom_id res chain seq x y z
N LEU A 1 1.68 6.94 12.15
CA LEU A 1 3.11 6.58 12.28
C LEU A 1 3.43 5.46 11.29
N ASP A 2 4.56 5.56 10.55
CA ASP A 2 5.00 4.52 9.61
C ASP A 2 5.86 3.48 10.34
N ALA A 3 5.73 2.22 9.96
CA ALA A 3 6.59 1.12 10.40
C ALA A 3 7.23 0.44 9.18
N ALA A 4 8.52 0.10 9.27
CA ALA A 4 9.18 -0.69 8.24
C ALA A 4 9.30 -2.14 8.68
N VAL A 5 9.08 -3.03 7.74
CA VAL A 5 9.25 -4.47 7.89
C VAL A 5 10.34 -4.93 6.95
N HIS A 6 11.20 -5.81 7.43
CA HIS A 6 12.18 -6.50 6.60
C HIS A 6 12.23 -7.99 6.95
N VAL A 7 12.31 -8.84 5.95
CA VAL A 7 12.32 -10.30 6.10
C VAL A 7 13.52 -10.87 5.37
N PHE A 8 14.29 -11.71 6.06
CA PHE A 8 15.36 -12.49 5.46
C PHE A 8 14.95 -13.97 5.41
N HIS A 9 15.00 -14.55 4.23
CA HIS A 9 14.81 -15.98 4.03
C HIS A 9 16.16 -16.70 4.11
N VAL A 10 16.33 -17.51 5.16
CA VAL A 10 17.59 -18.21 5.44
C VAL A 10 17.42 -19.72 5.18
N ARG A 11 18.26 -20.32 4.36
CA ARG A 11 18.33 -21.77 4.15
C ARG A 11 19.79 -22.24 4.17
N GLY A 12 20.06 -23.31 4.93
CA GLY A 12 21.41 -23.86 5.04
C GLY A 12 22.44 -22.83 5.53
N GLY A 13 22.06 -21.97 6.47
CA GLY A 13 22.92 -20.92 7.04
C GLY A 13 23.24 -19.75 6.09
N ARG A 14 22.55 -19.66 4.94
CA ARG A 14 22.76 -18.59 3.95
C ARG A 14 21.47 -17.84 3.70
N ILE A 15 21.54 -16.50 3.55
CA ILE A 15 20.44 -15.67 3.11
C ILE A 15 20.17 -15.97 1.63
N ARG A 16 18.96 -16.40 1.31
CA ARG A 16 18.53 -16.77 -0.05
C ARG A 16 17.63 -15.73 -0.68
N GLY A 17 17.09 -14.85 0.12
CA GLY A 17 16.26 -13.74 -0.34
C GLY A 17 15.96 -12.78 0.79
N THR A 18 15.67 -11.55 0.41
CA THR A 18 15.25 -10.49 1.33
C THR A 18 14.01 -9.83 0.77
N ARG A 19 13.13 -9.40 1.65
CA ARG A 19 11.92 -8.65 1.28
C ARG A 19 11.67 -7.57 2.31
N GLY A 20 11.36 -6.36 1.86
CA GLY A 20 11.07 -5.25 2.75
C GLY A 20 9.95 -4.39 2.22
N TRP A 21 9.18 -3.77 3.12
CA TRP A 21 8.14 -2.80 2.81
C TRP A 21 7.89 -1.90 4.00
N VAL A 22 7.25 -0.77 3.74
CA VAL A 22 6.82 0.17 4.77
C VAL A 22 5.30 0.12 4.85
N ILE A 23 4.79 0.05 6.07
CA ILE A 23 3.35 0.04 6.35
C ILE A 23 2.97 1.30 7.13
N GLU A 24 1.78 1.81 6.87
CA GLU A 24 1.19 2.86 7.67
C GLU A 24 0.62 2.24 8.95
N ARG A 25 1.14 2.67 10.10
CA ARG A 25 0.73 2.13 11.39
C ARG A 25 -0.64 2.71 11.79
N VAL A 26 -1.56 1.84 12.15
CA VAL A 26 -2.83 2.25 12.75
C VAL A 26 -2.54 2.76 14.16
N ASP A 27 -3.06 3.93 14.51
CA ASP A 27 -2.90 4.51 15.84
C ASP A 27 -3.46 3.57 16.91
N GLY A 28 -2.67 3.31 17.94
CA GLY A 28 -3.03 2.46 19.07
C GLY A 28 -2.60 1.00 18.99
N ALA A 29 -2.09 0.51 17.86
CA ALA A 29 -1.52 -0.83 17.79
C ALA A 29 -0.12 -0.86 18.43
N ASP A 30 0.12 -1.79 19.36
CA ASP A 30 1.46 -2.03 19.88
C ASP A 30 2.30 -2.88 18.91
N ASP A 31 3.58 -3.02 19.23
CA ASP A 31 4.50 -3.75 18.35
C ASP A 31 4.23 -5.27 18.35
N ALA A 32 3.67 -5.82 19.42
CA ALA A 32 3.34 -7.25 19.52
C ALA A 32 2.11 -7.60 18.66
N ALA A 33 1.06 -6.78 18.72
CA ALA A 33 -0.13 -6.91 17.86
C ALA A 33 0.23 -6.70 16.38
N LEU A 34 1.11 -5.72 16.09
CA LEU A 34 1.58 -5.48 14.73
C LEU A 34 2.38 -6.67 14.18
N MET A 35 3.23 -7.29 15.02
CA MET A 35 4.01 -8.47 14.64
C MET A 35 3.11 -9.67 14.38
N ALA A 36 2.06 -9.89 15.19
CA ALA A 36 1.09 -10.96 14.98
C ALA A 36 0.40 -10.84 13.62
N ARG A 37 -0.17 -9.67 13.32
CA ARG A 37 -0.81 -9.37 12.02
C ARG A 37 0.15 -9.52 10.84
N LEU A 38 1.39 -9.12 11.02
CA LEU A 38 2.42 -9.26 10.00
C LEU A 38 2.67 -10.74 9.67
N LEU A 39 2.82 -11.60 10.66
CA LEU A 39 3.02 -13.03 10.47
C LEU A 39 1.81 -13.68 9.77
N GLU A 40 0.60 -13.33 10.18
CA GLU A 40 -0.62 -13.76 9.50
C GLU A 40 -0.63 -13.33 8.03
N GLN A 41 -0.32 -12.08 7.73
CA GLN A 41 -0.32 -11.57 6.36
C GLN A 41 0.75 -12.23 5.48
N VAL A 42 1.97 -12.41 6.01
CA VAL A 42 3.09 -13.03 5.27
C VAL A 42 2.79 -14.49 4.94
N TYR A 43 2.19 -15.23 5.86
CA TYR A 43 1.99 -16.67 5.70
C TYR A 43 0.57 -17.06 5.22
N SER A 44 -0.45 -16.20 5.33
CA SER A 44 -1.76 -16.46 4.72
C SER A 44 -1.72 -16.48 3.21
N SER A 45 -0.83 -15.71 2.58
CA SER A 45 -0.63 -15.76 1.13
C SER A 45 0.04 -17.07 0.67
N ALA A 46 0.74 -17.77 1.56
CA ALA A 46 1.34 -19.08 1.26
C ALA A 46 0.33 -20.24 1.24
N SER A 47 -0.84 -20.06 1.86
CA SER A 47 -1.93 -21.06 1.86
C SER A 47 -2.89 -20.94 0.69
N THR A 48 -2.82 -19.87 -0.13
CA THR A 48 -3.76 -19.61 -1.23
C THR A 48 -3.31 -20.08 -2.59
N ASP A 49 -2.11 -20.61 -2.75
CA ASP A 49 -1.65 -21.16 -4.03
C ASP A 49 -2.28 -22.53 -4.38
N GLU A 50 -3.08 -23.15 -3.51
CA GLU A 50 -3.83 -24.38 -3.80
C GLU A 50 -5.37 -24.20 -3.88
N ALA A 51 -5.94 -23.04 -3.61
CA ALA A 51 -7.39 -22.80 -3.74
C ALA A 51 -7.71 -21.34 -4.07
N GLY A 52 -8.09 -21.13 -5.32
CA GLY A 52 -8.77 -19.98 -5.93
C GLY A 52 -8.99 -18.68 -5.14
N ALA A 53 -8.45 -17.62 -5.72
CA ALA A 53 -8.89 -16.22 -5.71
C ALA A 53 -9.91 -15.76 -4.64
N GLY A 54 -9.42 -15.20 -3.54
CA GLY A 54 -10.19 -14.38 -2.62
C GLY A 54 -9.52 -13.01 -2.43
N LYS A 55 -10.29 -11.94 -2.63
CA LYS A 55 -9.87 -10.53 -2.52
C LYS A 55 -9.29 -10.23 -1.13
N ALA A 56 -7.97 -10.20 -1.00
CA ALA A 56 -7.30 -9.62 0.16
C ALA A 56 -7.17 -8.10 -0.05
N ALA A 57 -7.49 -7.33 1.00
CA ALA A 57 -7.40 -5.87 1.01
C ALA A 57 -5.99 -5.41 0.63
N LYS A 58 -5.90 -4.58 -0.40
CA LYS A 58 -4.69 -3.96 -0.90
C LYS A 58 -4.16 -2.96 0.13
N VAL A 59 -3.24 -3.39 0.97
CA VAL A 59 -2.31 -2.44 1.62
C VAL A 59 -1.36 -1.99 0.52
N ALA A 60 -1.29 -0.67 0.30
CA ALA A 60 -0.45 -0.07 -0.74
C ALA A 60 1.02 -0.42 -0.49
N ALA A 61 1.52 -1.45 -1.18
CA ALA A 61 2.92 -1.78 -1.21
C ALA A 61 3.62 -0.77 -2.14
N VAL A 62 4.43 0.11 -1.57
CA VAL A 62 5.41 0.86 -2.34
C VAL A 62 6.54 -0.11 -2.65
N SER A 63 6.58 -0.60 -3.89
CA SER A 63 7.67 -1.41 -4.41
C SER A 63 8.95 -0.58 -4.43
N VAL A 64 9.92 -1.00 -3.65
CA VAL A 64 11.33 -0.68 -3.94
C VAL A 64 11.87 -1.87 -4.72
N ASP A 65 12.08 -1.62 -6.01
CA ASP A 65 12.77 -2.42 -7.03
C ASP A 65 12.80 -3.95 -6.91
N ASP A 66 12.18 -4.55 -7.88
CA ASP A 66 12.37 -5.82 -8.56
C ASP A 66 13.59 -6.65 -8.07
N VAL A 67 13.37 -7.45 -7.03
CA VAL A 67 14.27 -8.56 -6.71
C VAL A 67 13.47 -9.85 -6.80
N ALA A 68 13.91 -10.67 -7.72
CA ALA A 68 13.43 -11.98 -8.14
C ALA A 68 12.46 -12.66 -7.16
N HIS A 69 11.29 -12.99 -7.67
CA HIS A 69 10.27 -13.83 -7.05
C HIS A 69 10.90 -15.16 -6.60
N THR A 70 11.22 -15.25 -5.31
CA THR A 70 11.48 -16.56 -4.71
C THR A 70 10.14 -17.10 -4.25
N PRO A 71 9.68 -18.27 -4.71
CA PRO A 71 8.41 -18.81 -4.26
C PRO A 71 8.44 -19.02 -2.75
N THR A 72 7.53 -18.37 -2.06
CA THR A 72 7.34 -18.37 -0.59
C THR A 72 6.69 -19.69 -0.13
N SER A 73 6.83 -20.78 -0.85
CA SER A 73 6.01 -21.98 -0.74
C SER A 73 6.39 -22.94 0.39
N ALA A 74 7.24 -22.59 1.32
CA ALA A 74 7.51 -23.46 2.45
C ALA A 74 7.66 -22.68 3.75
N ILE A 75 6.71 -22.87 4.65
CA ILE A 75 6.80 -22.38 6.02
C ILE A 75 8.05 -23.00 6.68
N PRO A 76 8.96 -22.18 7.22
CA PRO A 76 10.18 -22.67 7.84
C PRO A 76 9.88 -23.36 9.16
N ARG A 77 10.79 -24.20 9.63
CA ARG A 77 10.68 -24.80 10.97
C ARG A 77 10.86 -23.79 12.11
N GLU A 78 11.42 -22.64 11.81
CA GLU A 78 11.74 -21.62 12.79
C GLU A 78 11.53 -20.23 12.19
N VAL A 79 10.79 -19.38 12.88
CA VAL A 79 10.56 -17.97 12.55
C VAL A 79 11.16 -17.13 13.67
N LEU A 80 12.15 -16.31 13.32
CA LEU A 80 12.77 -15.36 14.22
C LEU A 80 12.05 -14.01 14.08
N VAL A 81 11.73 -13.37 15.17
CA VAL A 81 11.03 -12.09 15.22
C VAL A 81 11.78 -11.10 16.13
N SER A 82 11.65 -9.80 15.85
CA SER A 82 12.29 -8.75 16.67
C SER A 82 11.53 -8.46 17.96
N VAL A 83 10.20 -8.68 17.94
CA VAL A 83 9.30 -8.51 19.07
C VAL A 83 8.44 -9.76 19.19
N GLU A 84 8.17 -10.22 20.38
CA GLU A 84 7.28 -11.37 20.61
C GLU A 84 5.86 -11.00 20.20
N PRO A 85 5.23 -11.74 19.25
CA PRO A 85 3.89 -11.43 18.79
C PRO A 85 2.85 -11.75 19.87
N GLU A 86 1.72 -11.04 19.85
CA GLU A 86 0.55 -11.46 20.60
C GLU A 86 0.13 -12.87 20.15
N GLU A 87 -0.41 -13.65 21.10
CA GLU A 87 -0.86 -15.02 20.85
C GLU A 87 0.17 -15.92 20.13
N LYS A 88 1.43 -15.78 20.47
CA LYS A 88 2.56 -16.51 19.88
C LYS A 88 2.30 -18.00 19.69
N GLU A 89 1.72 -18.66 20.72
CA GLU A 89 1.42 -20.10 20.71
C GLU A 89 0.35 -20.44 19.67
N THR A 90 -0.65 -19.57 19.49
CA THR A 90 -1.71 -19.71 18.48
C THR A 90 -1.12 -19.59 17.08
N ILE A 91 -0.26 -18.59 16.86
CA ILE A 91 0.45 -18.39 15.59
C ILE A 91 1.37 -19.58 15.29
N ALA A 92 2.15 -20.04 16.24
CA ALA A 92 3.04 -21.17 16.05
C ALA A 92 2.29 -22.45 15.70
N ARG A 93 1.13 -22.69 16.34
CA ARG A 93 0.24 -23.84 16.04
C ARG A 93 -0.35 -23.73 14.64
N TRP A 94 -0.89 -22.58 14.27
CA TRP A 94 -1.43 -22.32 12.94
C TRP A 94 -0.37 -22.56 11.84
N LEU A 95 0.85 -22.04 12.03
CA LEU A 95 1.95 -22.29 11.09
C LEU A 95 2.35 -23.76 11.04
N ALA A 96 2.30 -24.48 12.17
CA ALA A 96 2.62 -25.91 12.24
C ALA A 96 1.55 -26.75 11.50
N GLU A 97 0.28 -26.39 11.58
CA GLU A 97 -0.82 -27.02 10.84
C GLU A 97 -0.62 -26.88 9.33
N ILE A 98 -0.34 -25.68 8.84
CA ILE A 98 -0.09 -25.44 7.41
C ILE A 98 1.18 -26.19 6.95
N ARG A 99 2.22 -26.23 7.78
CA ARG A 99 3.48 -26.90 7.44
C ARG A 99 3.38 -28.43 7.51
N GLY A 100 2.45 -28.98 8.25
CA GLY A 100 2.39 -30.40 8.59
C GLY A 100 3.48 -30.88 9.57
N ALA A 101 4.16 -29.94 10.27
CA ALA A 101 5.21 -30.22 11.24
C ALA A 101 5.44 -29.02 12.16
N SER A 102 6.06 -29.22 13.33
CA SER A 102 6.26 -28.17 14.31
C SER A 102 6.98 -26.94 13.77
N VAL A 103 6.52 -25.75 14.21
CA VAL A 103 7.14 -24.45 13.93
C VAL A 103 7.40 -23.74 15.25
N SER A 104 8.59 -23.17 15.40
CA SER A 104 8.91 -22.32 16.54
C SER A 104 8.94 -20.85 16.12
N VAL A 105 8.31 -19.99 16.94
CA VAL A 105 8.34 -18.52 16.77
C VAL A 105 9.00 -17.94 18.02
N HIS A 106 10.09 -17.21 17.87
CA HIS A 106 10.76 -16.63 19.05
C HIS A 106 11.69 -15.46 18.71
N VAL A 107 11.99 -14.65 19.73
CA VAL A 107 12.98 -13.58 19.67
C VAL A 107 14.37 -14.16 20.04
N PRO A 108 15.34 -14.12 19.12
CA PRO A 108 16.68 -14.64 19.42
C PRO A 108 17.43 -13.67 20.35
N LYS A 109 17.94 -14.21 21.48
CA LYS A 109 18.60 -13.37 22.49
C LYS A 109 20.14 -13.42 22.45
N ARG A 110 20.73 -14.44 21.82
CA ARG A 110 22.18 -14.66 21.78
C ARG A 110 22.62 -15.39 20.52
N GLY A 111 23.92 -15.27 20.20
CA GLY A 111 24.57 -16.02 19.13
C GLY A 111 24.26 -15.55 17.73
N PRO A 112 24.60 -16.34 16.71
CA PRO A 112 24.48 -15.93 15.30
C PRO A 112 23.07 -15.52 14.87
N LYS A 113 22.02 -16.11 15.47
CA LYS A 113 20.64 -15.76 15.18
C LYS A 113 20.28 -14.35 15.65
N ALA A 114 20.79 -13.93 16.82
CA ALA A 114 20.61 -12.56 17.31
C ALA A 114 21.34 -11.57 16.40
N GLN A 115 22.56 -11.87 15.95
CA GLN A 115 23.30 -11.03 15.02
C GLN A 115 22.58 -10.85 13.68
N ILE A 116 21.97 -11.92 13.16
CA ILE A 116 21.13 -11.81 11.94
C ILE A 116 19.92 -10.92 12.22
N MET A 117 19.26 -11.06 13.37
CA MET A 117 18.11 -10.24 13.74
C MET A 117 18.49 -8.76 13.88
N ASP A 118 19.65 -8.46 14.45
CA ASP A 118 20.20 -7.09 14.54
C ASP A 118 20.38 -6.52 13.12
N THR A 119 20.93 -7.31 12.18
CA THR A 119 21.10 -6.89 10.78
C THR A 119 19.75 -6.64 10.10
N VAL A 120 18.75 -7.52 10.29
CA VAL A 120 17.40 -7.34 9.73
C VAL A 120 16.75 -6.07 10.29
N THR A 121 16.87 -5.85 11.60
CA THR A 121 16.32 -4.69 12.28
C THR A 121 16.95 -3.39 11.79
N GLU A 122 18.28 -3.38 11.63
CA GLU A 122 18.99 -2.22 11.11
C GLU A 122 18.61 -1.93 9.67
N THR A 123 18.46 -2.95 8.83
CA THR A 123 17.97 -2.79 7.45
C THR A 123 16.56 -2.19 7.41
N ALA A 124 15.68 -2.63 8.31
CA ALA A 124 14.34 -2.05 8.42
C ALA A 124 14.37 -0.58 8.86
N ARG A 125 15.24 -0.22 9.83
CA ARG A 125 15.43 1.19 10.25
C ARG A 125 15.89 2.08 9.11
N GLN A 126 16.87 1.62 8.34
CA GLN A 126 17.39 2.37 7.18
C GLN A 126 16.32 2.55 6.10
N ALA A 127 15.55 1.50 5.81
CA ALA A 127 14.42 1.58 4.89
C ALA A 127 13.36 2.60 5.36
N LEU A 128 13.04 2.63 6.65
CA LEU A 128 12.11 3.60 7.22
C LEU A 128 12.65 5.04 7.13
N ALA A 129 13.94 5.23 7.45
CA ALA A 129 14.58 6.55 7.36
C ALA A 129 14.56 7.07 5.92
N LEU A 130 14.91 6.21 4.96
CA LEU A 130 14.87 6.56 3.53
C LEU A 130 13.45 6.88 3.07
N HIS A 131 12.45 6.09 3.48
CA HIS A 131 11.04 6.34 3.17
C HIS A 131 10.58 7.70 3.69
N ARG A 132 10.90 8.03 4.95
CA ARG A 132 10.56 9.33 5.55
C ARG A 132 11.23 10.50 4.84
N THR A 133 12.50 10.35 4.45
CA THR A 133 13.22 11.38 3.69
C THR A 133 12.61 11.60 2.31
N LYS A 134 12.29 10.52 1.59
CA LYS A 134 11.59 10.62 0.29
C LYS A 134 10.23 11.30 0.45
N ARG A 135 9.43 10.86 1.43
CA ARG A 135 8.10 11.45 1.68
C ARG A 135 8.17 12.94 2.04
N ALA A 136 9.14 13.35 2.86
CA ALA A 136 9.37 14.76 3.17
C ALA A 136 9.77 15.56 1.92
N GLY A 137 10.67 15.03 1.10
CA GLY A 137 11.05 15.63 -0.18
C GLY A 137 9.89 15.74 -1.15
N ASP A 138 9.06 14.70 -1.25
CA ASP A 138 7.86 14.70 -2.09
C ASP A 138 6.82 15.74 -1.65
N ILE A 139 6.65 15.96 -0.33
CA ILE A 139 5.75 16.99 0.19
C ILE A 139 6.25 18.37 -0.21
N THR A 140 7.54 18.65 0.00
CA THR A 140 8.15 19.95 -0.36
C THR A 140 8.08 20.21 -1.86
N ALA A 141 8.39 19.20 -2.69
CA ALA A 141 8.30 19.31 -4.14
C ALA A 141 6.87 19.57 -4.62
N ARG A 142 5.87 18.91 -4.01
CA ARG A 142 4.46 19.13 -4.33
C ARG A 142 3.99 20.51 -3.93
N SER A 143 4.32 20.99 -2.71
CA SER A 143 3.98 22.34 -2.28
C SER A 143 4.52 23.38 -3.25
N LYS A 144 5.80 23.24 -3.64
CA LYS A 144 6.41 24.12 -4.63
C LYS A 144 5.74 24.05 -6.00
N ALA A 145 5.33 22.87 -6.45
CA ALA A 145 4.63 22.70 -7.72
C ALA A 145 3.24 23.37 -7.70
N LEU A 146 2.50 23.27 -6.57
CA LEU A 146 1.21 23.94 -6.41
C LEU A 146 1.36 25.47 -6.33
N GLU A 147 2.40 25.97 -5.70
CA GLU A 147 2.74 27.41 -5.70
C GLU A 147 3.05 27.90 -7.11
N GLN A 148 3.88 27.17 -7.86
CA GLN A 148 4.18 27.49 -9.27
C GLN A 148 2.94 27.46 -10.15
N LEU A 149 2.02 26.52 -9.91
CA LEU A 149 0.74 26.45 -10.62
C LEU A 149 -0.10 27.70 -10.34
N ALA A 150 -0.17 28.12 -9.07
CA ALA A 150 -0.88 29.33 -8.70
C ALA A 150 -0.29 30.58 -9.37
N GLU A 151 1.02 30.72 -9.38
CA GLU A 151 1.71 31.83 -10.06
C GLU A 151 1.42 31.85 -11.57
N ASN A 152 1.48 30.70 -12.24
CA ASN A 152 1.26 30.62 -13.70
C ASN A 152 -0.21 30.86 -14.12
N LEU A 153 -1.14 30.63 -13.22
CA LEU A 153 -2.59 30.80 -13.47
C LEU A 153 -3.17 32.03 -12.79
N ASP A 154 -2.34 32.92 -12.22
CA ASP A 154 -2.76 34.10 -11.46
C ASP A 154 -3.82 33.79 -10.38
N LEU A 155 -3.65 32.66 -9.70
CA LEU A 155 -4.54 32.28 -8.59
C LEU A 155 -4.14 33.01 -7.32
N PRO A 156 -5.10 33.27 -6.40
CA PRO A 156 -4.84 33.97 -5.14
C PRO A 156 -3.97 33.15 -4.16
N GLY A 157 -3.71 31.88 -4.43
CA GLY A 157 -2.90 30.99 -3.62
C GLY A 157 -2.84 29.58 -4.20
N ALA A 158 -1.98 28.73 -3.62
CA ALA A 158 -1.81 27.35 -4.06
C ALA A 158 -3.14 26.57 -3.99
N PRO A 159 -3.60 25.93 -5.08
CA PRO A 159 -4.85 25.20 -5.11
C PRO A 159 -4.70 23.88 -4.33
N LEU A 160 -5.30 23.81 -3.14
CA LEU A 160 -5.27 22.61 -2.29
C LEU A 160 -6.15 21.49 -2.82
N ARG A 161 -7.16 21.84 -3.64
CA ARG A 161 -8.04 20.88 -4.32
C ARG A 161 -8.17 21.24 -5.79
N ILE A 162 -7.92 20.25 -6.63
CA ILE A 162 -8.02 20.33 -8.08
C ILE A 162 -8.96 19.23 -8.54
N GLU A 163 -9.95 19.59 -9.35
CA GLU A 163 -10.87 18.66 -9.99
C GLU A 163 -10.69 18.73 -11.49
N CYS A 164 -10.51 17.58 -12.12
CA CYS A 164 -10.44 17.49 -13.57
C CYS A 164 -11.60 16.65 -14.07
N TYR A 165 -12.25 17.15 -15.14
CA TYR A 165 -13.41 16.53 -15.76
C TYR A 165 -13.08 16.16 -17.20
N ASP A 166 -13.55 15.00 -17.63
CA ASP A 166 -13.46 14.52 -18.99
C ASP A 166 -14.83 13.98 -19.41
N VAL A 167 -15.28 14.38 -20.60
CA VAL A 167 -16.54 13.89 -21.19
C VAL A 167 -16.20 12.94 -22.32
N SER A 168 -16.73 11.74 -22.25
CA SER A 168 -16.52 10.69 -23.24
C SER A 168 -17.88 10.19 -23.78
N HIS A 169 -17.94 9.88 -25.06
CA HIS A 169 -19.13 9.31 -25.69
C HIS A 169 -18.74 8.19 -26.66
N THR A 170 -19.62 7.21 -26.82
CA THR A 170 -19.46 6.13 -27.80
C THR A 170 -20.46 6.31 -28.92
N GLY A 171 -19.99 6.82 -30.08
CA GLY A 171 -20.83 6.99 -31.26
C GLY A 171 -21.99 8.00 -31.12
N GLY A 172 -21.90 8.95 -30.20
CA GLY A 172 -22.93 9.93 -29.90
C GLY A 172 -24.02 9.48 -28.91
N GLU A 173 -23.90 8.24 -28.41
CA GLU A 173 -24.79 7.69 -27.40
C GLU A 173 -24.00 7.39 -26.10
N ASN A 174 -24.72 7.27 -24.97
CA ASN A 174 -24.14 6.92 -23.66
C ASN A 174 -23.02 7.86 -23.21
N GLN A 175 -23.29 9.16 -23.26
CA GLN A 175 -22.33 10.16 -22.77
C GLN A 175 -22.09 9.99 -21.25
N VAL A 176 -20.82 9.94 -20.89
CA VAL A 176 -20.35 9.79 -19.51
C VAL A 176 -19.27 10.82 -19.23
N ALA A 177 -19.36 11.48 -18.11
CA ALA A 177 -18.26 12.31 -17.63
C ALA A 177 -17.59 11.64 -16.43
N SER A 178 -16.28 11.72 -16.39
CA SER A 178 -15.46 11.30 -15.24
C SER A 178 -14.88 12.53 -14.54
N MET A 179 -14.85 12.47 -13.21
CA MET A 179 -14.22 13.46 -12.35
C MET A 179 -13.10 12.79 -11.57
N VAL A 180 -11.88 13.30 -11.71
CA VAL A 180 -10.75 12.94 -10.88
C VAL A 180 -10.40 14.09 -9.95
N VAL A 181 -9.96 13.77 -8.77
CA VAL A 181 -9.70 14.75 -7.70
C VAL A 181 -8.28 14.61 -7.20
N PHE A 182 -7.61 15.75 -7.05
CA PHE A 182 -6.35 15.86 -6.36
C PHE A 182 -6.53 16.76 -5.12
N GLU A 183 -6.01 16.33 -3.98
CA GLU A 183 -5.91 17.13 -2.76
C GLU A 183 -4.45 17.18 -2.33
N ASP A 184 -3.96 18.36 -2.01
CA ASP A 184 -2.56 18.61 -1.65
C ASP A 184 -1.55 18.01 -2.65
N GLY A 185 -1.90 18.06 -3.96
CA GLY A 185 -1.09 17.49 -5.03
C GLY A 185 -1.08 15.98 -5.12
N MET A 186 -2.00 15.28 -4.41
CA MET A 186 -2.14 13.83 -4.40
C MET A 186 -3.49 13.38 -4.99
N PRO A 187 -3.54 12.30 -5.77
CA PRO A 187 -4.80 11.78 -6.28
C PRO A 187 -5.68 11.24 -5.14
N ARG A 188 -6.89 11.77 -5.03
CA ARG A 188 -7.90 11.38 -4.04
C ARG A 188 -8.92 10.43 -4.68
N LYS A 189 -8.55 9.16 -4.82
CA LYS A 189 -9.34 8.16 -5.57
C LYS A 189 -10.72 7.89 -4.99
N ASP A 190 -10.91 8.02 -3.69
CA ASP A 190 -12.19 7.91 -3.00
C ASP A 190 -13.17 9.04 -3.34
N ALA A 191 -12.66 10.17 -3.83
CA ALA A 191 -13.44 11.30 -4.29
C ALA A 191 -13.74 11.29 -5.79
N TYR A 192 -13.24 10.31 -6.58
CA TYR A 192 -13.54 10.17 -7.99
C TYR A 192 -15.00 9.86 -8.21
N ARG A 193 -15.60 10.45 -9.27
CA ARG A 193 -17.00 10.26 -9.61
C ARG A 193 -17.16 10.03 -11.11
N THR A 194 -18.26 9.36 -11.45
CA THR A 194 -18.72 9.20 -12.81
C THR A 194 -20.14 9.73 -12.91
N TYR A 195 -20.42 10.49 -13.93
CA TYR A 195 -21.72 11.11 -14.20
C TYR A 195 -22.25 10.61 -15.53
N ASN A 196 -23.41 9.99 -15.54
CA ASN A 196 -24.15 9.76 -16.78
C ASN A 196 -24.78 11.07 -17.20
N ILE A 197 -24.48 11.53 -18.41
CA ILE A 197 -25.06 12.74 -19.00
C ILE A 197 -26.47 12.41 -19.50
N ARG A 198 -27.44 13.20 -19.08
CA ARG A 198 -28.84 12.96 -19.40
C ARG A 198 -29.37 13.92 -20.46
N GLY A 199 -28.86 15.17 -20.48
CA GLY A 199 -29.44 16.23 -21.27
C GLY A 199 -30.85 16.60 -20.79
N GLU A 200 -31.49 17.53 -21.46
CA GLU A 200 -32.87 17.97 -21.14
C GLU A 200 -33.90 16.88 -21.43
N ASP A 201 -33.69 16.12 -22.50
CA ASP A 201 -34.64 15.09 -23.02
C ASP A 201 -34.29 13.66 -22.56
N GLY A 202 -33.27 13.49 -21.75
CA GLY A 202 -32.80 12.15 -21.29
C GLY A 202 -31.96 11.38 -22.32
N ASN A 203 -31.67 11.95 -23.49
CA ASN A 203 -30.94 11.31 -24.58
C ASN A 203 -29.50 11.78 -24.74
N GLY A 204 -28.96 12.45 -23.70
CA GLY A 204 -27.65 13.08 -23.75
C GLY A 204 -27.69 14.54 -24.20
N THR A 205 -26.54 15.12 -24.45
CA THR A 205 -26.41 16.52 -24.90
C THR A 205 -25.80 16.57 -26.30
N PRO A 206 -26.13 17.62 -27.10
CA PRO A 206 -25.63 17.72 -28.48
C PRO A 206 -24.11 17.99 -28.54
N ASP A 207 -23.52 18.49 -27.48
CA ASP A 207 -22.12 18.91 -27.44
C ASP A 207 -21.51 18.76 -26.05
N ASP A 208 -20.18 18.75 -26.02
CA ASP A 208 -19.38 18.55 -24.77
C ASP A 208 -19.53 19.74 -23.81
N THR A 209 -19.82 20.94 -24.30
CA THR A 209 -20.01 22.14 -23.47
C THR A 209 -21.29 22.01 -22.64
N SER A 210 -22.37 21.56 -23.26
CA SER A 210 -23.63 21.29 -22.56
C SER A 210 -23.50 20.14 -21.57
N ALA A 211 -22.78 19.08 -21.96
CA ALA A 211 -22.45 17.96 -21.05
C ALA A 211 -21.63 18.43 -19.84
N MET A 212 -20.62 19.25 -20.06
CA MET A 212 -19.79 19.80 -19.00
C MET A 212 -20.60 20.72 -18.04
N ASN A 213 -21.50 21.54 -18.61
CA ASN A 213 -22.40 22.39 -17.81
C ASN A 213 -23.30 21.54 -16.89
N GLU A 214 -23.89 20.46 -17.43
CA GLU A 214 -24.68 19.51 -16.64
C GLU A 214 -23.88 18.92 -15.48
N VAL A 215 -22.67 18.46 -15.76
CA VAL A 215 -21.78 17.83 -14.74
C VAL A 215 -21.44 18.81 -13.65
N LEU A 216 -20.99 20.01 -14.00
CA LEU A 216 -20.60 21.05 -13.04
C LEU A 216 -21.78 21.53 -12.17
N THR A 217 -22.99 21.53 -12.75
CA THR A 217 -24.21 21.89 -12.00
C THR A 217 -24.62 20.80 -11.00
N ARG A 218 -24.34 19.53 -11.33
CA ARG A 218 -24.67 18.38 -10.47
C ARG A 218 -23.60 18.02 -9.46
N ARG A 219 -22.42 18.63 -9.57
CA ARG A 219 -21.29 18.41 -8.67
C ARG A 219 -21.56 19.02 -7.30
#